data_888deca353be4db4ec67627613a8ff96
#
_entry.id   888deca353be4db4ec67627613a8ff96
#
_cell.length_a   1.000
_cell.length_b   1.000
_cell.length_c   1.000
_cell.angle_alpha   90.00
_cell.angle_beta   90.00
_cell.angle_gamma   90.00
#
_symmetry.space_group_name_H-M   'P 1'
#
loop_
_entity.id
_entity.type
_entity.pdbx_description
1 polymer ?
#
loop_
_entity_poly.entity_id
_entity_poly.type
_entity_poly.pdbx_seq_one_letter_code
_entity_poly.pdbx_strand_id
1 'polypeptide(L)'
;LYLTSVSFLSEEFYSMPTVHETLTALYALQQIDTQTQRTKKAQSALDNGTTAAAALEVVRGLAAQRRSVYQKLAGELKDSELKLETVETKRKNYQHKLYQGTVTNPKELGNIEKEIDVLGRQQSDLDGRILELMETVEQEHAALTLAEDQAKQAESHHHQIVATHRSRYDALELELTALRAQRSQALAQVEDKALLKRYEDLRTKLGGVGIGKIDGSTCGGCHMTLSSTAIKAVKEEAQVQTCENCGRLL
;
A
#
# COMPACT_ATOMS: atom_id res chain seq x y z
N LEU A 1 42.70 29.27 -70.46
CA LEU A 1 41.32 28.78 -70.29
C LEU A 1 41.05 28.53 -68.82
N TYR A 2 40.60 29.56 -68.12
CA TYR A 2 40.11 29.49 -66.73
C TYR A 2 38.62 29.24 -66.73
N LEU A 3 38.20 28.08 -66.22
CA LEU A 3 36.80 27.79 -65.89
C LEU A 3 36.61 28.05 -64.40
N THR A 4 35.99 29.18 -64.09
CA THR A 4 35.48 29.49 -62.74
C THR A 4 34.20 28.71 -62.50
N SER A 5 34.29 27.69 -61.63
CA SER A 5 33.13 27.01 -61.09
C SER A 5 32.45 27.90 -60.04
N VAL A 6 31.29 28.47 -60.38
CA VAL A 6 30.40 29.15 -59.45
C VAL A 6 29.69 28.10 -58.64
N SER A 7 30.07 27.95 -57.34
CA SER A 7 29.31 27.16 -56.35
C SER A 7 28.00 27.86 -56.08
N PHE A 8 26.89 27.22 -56.48
CA PHE A 8 25.55 27.62 -56.11
C PHE A 8 25.32 27.23 -54.65
N LEU A 9 25.51 28.20 -53.77
CA LEU A 9 25.05 28.05 -52.38
C LEU A 9 23.49 28.11 -52.41
N SER A 10 22.85 26.97 -52.21
CA SER A 10 21.43 26.91 -51.95
C SER A 10 21.18 27.59 -50.60
N GLU A 11 20.73 28.83 -50.60
CA GLU A 11 20.14 29.47 -49.43
C GLU A 11 18.83 28.69 -49.16
N GLU A 12 18.85 27.83 -48.13
CA GLU A 12 17.67 27.32 -47.50
C GLU A 12 16.90 28.53 -46.94
N PHE A 13 15.87 28.95 -47.62
CA PHE A 13 14.91 29.94 -47.12
C PHE A 13 14.26 29.36 -45.88
N TYR A 14 14.74 29.77 -44.73
CA TYR A 14 14.14 29.47 -43.44
C TYR A 14 12.82 30.25 -43.34
N SER A 15 11.74 29.61 -43.79
CA SER A 15 10.39 30.18 -43.70
C SER A 15 9.99 30.26 -42.24
N MET A 16 9.69 31.45 -41.73
CA MET A 16 9.11 31.62 -40.40
C MET A 16 7.84 30.80 -40.28
N PRO A 17 7.67 30.02 -39.16
CA PRO A 17 6.48 29.20 -39.00
C PRO A 17 5.22 30.05 -38.93
N THR A 18 4.17 29.57 -39.55
CA THR A 18 2.85 30.22 -39.55
C THR A 18 2.25 30.18 -38.13
N VAL A 19 1.28 31.06 -37.87
CA VAL A 19 0.54 31.06 -36.56
C VAL A 19 -0.10 29.69 -36.32
N HIS A 20 -0.64 29.05 -37.36
CA HIS A 20 -1.22 27.71 -37.26
C HIS A 20 -0.20 26.64 -36.85
N GLU A 21 0.96 26.61 -37.47
CA GLU A 21 2.03 25.64 -37.12
C GLU A 21 2.51 25.84 -35.69
N THR A 22 2.70 27.08 -35.24
CA THR A 22 3.10 27.38 -33.86
C THR A 22 2.04 26.97 -32.85
N LEU A 23 0.76 27.24 -33.10
CA LEU A 23 -0.34 26.83 -32.21
C LEU A 23 -0.50 25.30 -32.18
N THR A 24 -0.31 24.64 -33.34
CA THR A 24 -0.34 23.18 -33.43
C THR A 24 0.78 22.54 -32.60
N ALA A 25 2.01 23.08 -32.65
CA ALA A 25 3.13 22.64 -31.84
C ALA A 25 2.87 22.87 -30.34
N LEU A 26 2.30 24.02 -29.97
CA LEU A 26 1.91 24.30 -28.59
C LEU A 26 0.78 23.40 -28.09
N TYR A 27 -0.17 23.06 -28.96
CA TYR A 27 -1.24 22.12 -28.59
C TYR A 27 -0.70 20.70 -28.38
N ALA A 28 0.24 20.25 -29.23
CA ALA A 28 0.94 18.97 -29.02
C ALA A 28 1.70 18.96 -27.69
N LEU A 29 2.39 20.05 -27.34
CA LEU A 29 3.04 20.22 -26.05
C LEU A 29 2.03 20.16 -24.90
N GLN A 30 0.86 20.80 -25.04
CA GLN A 30 -0.22 20.74 -24.05
C GLN A 30 -0.74 19.31 -23.82
N GLN A 31 -0.85 18.50 -24.87
CA GLN A 31 -1.26 17.11 -24.73
C GLN A 31 -0.27 16.31 -23.88
N ILE A 32 1.03 16.49 -24.11
CA ILE A 32 2.10 15.86 -23.31
C ILE A 32 2.05 16.33 -21.86
N ASP A 33 1.88 17.65 -21.64
CA ASP A 33 1.77 18.22 -20.29
C ASP A 33 0.53 17.70 -19.54
N THR A 34 -0.60 17.57 -20.24
CA THR A 34 -1.83 17.01 -19.68
C THR A 34 -1.66 15.53 -19.31
N GLN A 35 -1.03 14.74 -20.18
CA GLN A 35 -0.73 13.33 -19.89
C GLN A 35 0.23 13.23 -18.70
N THR A 36 1.29 14.05 -18.65
CA THR A 36 2.22 14.10 -17.51
C THR A 36 1.51 14.38 -16.20
N GLN A 37 0.56 15.31 -16.17
CA GLN A 37 -0.24 15.58 -14.96
C GLN A 37 -1.13 14.40 -14.56
N ARG A 38 -1.77 13.74 -15.53
CA ARG A 38 -2.60 12.55 -15.29
C ARG A 38 -1.77 11.41 -14.72
N THR A 39 -0.61 11.15 -15.31
CA THR A 39 0.31 10.08 -14.86
C THR A 39 0.85 10.37 -13.45
N LYS A 40 1.24 11.62 -13.14
CA LYS A 40 1.63 12.03 -11.78
C LYS A 40 0.50 11.86 -10.77
N LYS A 41 -0.72 12.24 -11.14
CA LYS A 41 -1.91 12.06 -10.29
C LYS A 41 -2.21 10.58 -10.05
N ALA A 42 -2.09 9.75 -11.09
CA ALA A 42 -2.25 8.30 -10.97
C ALA A 42 -1.18 7.71 -10.04
N GLN A 43 0.08 8.14 -10.16
CA GLN A 43 1.18 7.71 -9.31
C GLN A 43 0.97 8.07 -7.83
N SER A 44 0.52 9.32 -7.55
CA SER A 44 0.25 9.77 -6.18
C SER A 44 -1.00 9.14 -5.55
N ALA A 45 -1.88 8.56 -6.35
CA ALA A 45 -3.10 7.88 -5.90
C ALA A 45 -2.89 6.37 -5.63
N LEU A 46 -1.69 5.84 -5.88
CA LEU A 46 -1.39 4.43 -5.61
C LEU A 46 -1.41 4.15 -4.11
N ASP A 47 -2.08 3.05 -3.75
CA ASP A 47 -2.01 2.54 -2.38
C ASP A 47 -0.63 1.94 -2.11
N ASN A 48 0.13 2.56 -1.21
CA ASN A 48 1.46 2.12 -0.79
C ASN A 48 1.45 1.05 0.31
N GLY A 49 0.29 0.60 0.75
CA GLY A 49 0.12 -0.44 1.76
C GLY A 49 0.22 0.04 3.20
N THR A 50 0.28 1.35 3.46
CA THR A 50 0.42 1.88 4.83
C THR A 50 -0.73 1.46 5.75
N THR A 51 -1.97 1.50 5.24
CA THR A 51 -3.15 1.06 5.98
C THR A 51 -3.13 -0.44 6.26
N ALA A 52 -2.74 -1.25 5.26
CA ALA A 52 -2.61 -2.69 5.40
C ALA A 52 -1.47 -3.07 6.38
N ALA A 53 -0.36 -2.33 6.38
CA ALA A 53 0.73 -2.51 7.36
C ALA A 53 0.25 -2.25 8.78
N ALA A 54 -0.50 -1.17 9.02
CA ALA A 54 -1.07 -0.88 10.35
C ALA A 54 -2.04 -1.97 10.81
N ALA A 55 -2.91 -2.47 9.92
CA ALA A 55 -3.81 -3.57 10.21
C ALA A 55 -3.05 -4.87 10.54
N LEU A 56 -1.97 -5.17 9.82
CA LEU A 56 -1.10 -6.32 10.08
C LEU A 56 -0.48 -6.26 11.49
N GLU A 57 0.01 -5.10 11.90
CA GLU A 57 0.58 -4.94 13.25
C GLU A 57 -0.45 -5.19 14.36
N VAL A 58 -1.69 -4.79 14.17
CA VAL A 58 -2.77 -5.06 15.14
C VAL A 58 -3.02 -6.56 15.27
N VAL A 59 -3.17 -7.29 14.16
CA VAL A 59 -3.45 -8.74 14.22
C VAL A 59 -2.23 -9.55 14.70
N ARG A 60 -1.00 -9.12 14.40
CA ARG A 60 0.22 -9.69 14.97
C ARG A 60 0.30 -9.51 16.48
N GLY A 61 -0.05 -8.32 16.96
CA GLY A 61 -0.13 -8.04 18.40
C GLY A 61 -1.13 -8.95 19.10
N LEU A 62 -2.31 -9.16 18.51
CA LEU A 62 -3.31 -10.08 19.04
C LEU A 62 -2.80 -11.53 19.08
N ALA A 63 -2.20 -12.01 18.00
CA ALA A 63 -1.62 -13.36 17.95
C ALA A 63 -0.52 -13.55 18.99
N ALA A 64 0.37 -12.56 19.19
CA ALA A 64 1.41 -12.58 20.21
C ALA A 64 0.82 -12.64 21.62
N GLN A 65 -0.25 -11.87 21.89
CA GLN A 65 -0.96 -11.90 23.18
C GLN A 65 -1.59 -13.28 23.44
N ARG A 66 -2.30 -13.85 22.45
CA ARG A 66 -2.89 -15.20 22.57
C ARG A 66 -1.82 -16.26 22.80
N ARG A 67 -0.70 -16.19 22.10
CA ARG A 67 0.44 -17.10 22.29
C ARG A 67 0.97 -17.05 23.73
N SER A 68 1.11 -15.86 24.30
CA SER A 68 1.56 -15.69 25.69
C SER A 68 0.58 -16.31 26.70
N VAL A 69 -0.73 -16.12 26.50
CA VAL A 69 -1.78 -16.72 27.34
C VAL A 69 -1.75 -18.24 27.26
N TYR A 70 -1.73 -18.78 26.02
CA TYR A 70 -1.64 -20.23 25.81
C TYR A 70 -0.41 -20.85 26.48
N GLN A 71 0.77 -20.25 26.29
CA GLN A 71 2.01 -20.77 26.90
C GLN A 71 1.94 -20.78 28.41
N LYS A 72 1.36 -19.75 29.03
CA LYS A 72 1.17 -19.70 30.48
C LYS A 72 0.25 -20.80 30.96
N LEU A 73 -0.91 -20.98 30.35
CA LEU A 73 -1.88 -22.01 30.74
C LEU A 73 -1.33 -23.44 30.51
N ALA A 74 -0.65 -23.66 29.40
CA ALA A 74 0.01 -24.93 29.12
C ALA A 74 1.12 -25.24 30.13
N GLY A 75 1.85 -24.23 30.61
CA GLY A 75 2.80 -24.37 31.68
C GLY A 75 2.13 -24.73 33.01
N GLU A 76 1.02 -24.06 33.39
CA GLU A 76 0.26 -24.36 34.62
C GLU A 76 -0.33 -25.78 34.57
N LEU A 77 -0.82 -26.23 33.40
CA LEU A 77 -1.30 -27.61 33.19
C LEU A 77 -0.19 -28.61 33.49
N LYS A 78 0.96 -28.44 32.86
CA LYS A 78 2.13 -29.32 33.04
C LYS A 78 2.62 -29.36 34.51
N ASP A 79 2.65 -28.20 35.17
CA ASP A 79 3.01 -28.14 36.60
C ASP A 79 2.00 -28.89 37.47
N SER A 80 0.70 -28.85 37.16
CA SER A 80 -0.34 -29.56 37.87
C SER A 80 -0.25 -31.06 37.66
N GLU A 81 0.04 -31.52 36.46
CA GLU A 81 0.30 -32.94 36.14
C GLU A 81 1.50 -33.49 36.91
N LEU A 82 2.62 -32.74 36.97
CA LEU A 82 3.79 -33.14 37.75
C LEU A 82 3.50 -33.21 39.25
N LYS A 83 2.66 -32.29 39.80
CA LYS A 83 2.21 -32.33 41.17
C LYS A 83 1.35 -33.59 41.44
N LEU A 84 0.43 -33.90 40.53
CA LEU A 84 -0.41 -35.08 40.57
C LEU A 84 0.44 -36.37 40.64
N GLU A 85 1.38 -36.53 39.73
CA GLU A 85 2.32 -37.65 39.71
C GLU A 85 3.07 -37.79 41.04
N THR A 86 3.52 -36.67 41.63
CA THR A 86 4.18 -36.64 42.93
C THR A 86 3.26 -37.11 44.05
N VAL A 87 1.99 -36.64 44.08
CA VAL A 87 1.00 -37.02 45.09
C VAL A 87 0.65 -38.52 44.95
N GLU A 88 0.42 -38.99 43.72
CA GLU A 88 0.17 -40.40 43.47
C GLU A 88 1.29 -41.31 43.93
N THR A 89 2.54 -40.95 43.62
CA THR A 89 3.72 -41.71 44.03
C THR A 89 3.81 -41.77 45.53
N LYS A 90 3.60 -40.65 46.25
CA LYS A 90 3.58 -40.62 47.71
C LYS A 90 2.47 -41.50 48.26
N ARG A 91 1.25 -41.39 47.72
CA ARG A 91 0.08 -42.17 48.16
C ARG A 91 0.33 -43.68 47.99
N LYS A 92 0.86 -44.10 46.83
CA LYS A 92 1.26 -45.50 46.55
C LYS A 92 2.29 -46.00 47.57
N ASN A 93 3.29 -45.17 47.89
CA ASN A 93 4.32 -45.54 48.86
C ASN A 93 3.75 -45.71 50.27
N TYR A 94 2.82 -44.84 50.72
CA TYR A 94 2.16 -45.00 52.03
C TYR A 94 1.22 -46.20 52.06
N GLN A 95 0.48 -46.48 51.01
CA GLN A 95 -0.34 -47.68 50.84
C GLN A 95 0.52 -48.96 50.94
N HIS A 96 1.66 -48.97 50.26
CA HIS A 96 2.61 -50.10 50.30
C HIS A 96 3.12 -50.34 51.74
N LYS A 97 3.52 -49.27 52.45
CA LYS A 97 3.94 -49.40 53.87
C LYS A 97 2.83 -49.93 54.76
N LEU A 98 1.58 -49.52 54.54
CA LEU A 98 0.43 -49.96 55.30
C LEU A 98 0.19 -51.50 55.16
N TYR A 99 0.29 -52.00 53.89
CA TYR A 99 -0.09 -53.40 53.58
C TYR A 99 1.06 -54.39 53.70
N GLN A 100 2.34 -53.94 53.72
CA GLN A 100 3.48 -54.87 53.86
C GLN A 100 3.74 -55.39 55.33
N GLY A 101 3.02 -54.90 56.32
CA GLY A 101 3.17 -55.32 57.70
C GLY A 101 4.50 -54.89 58.33
N THR A 102 5.22 -53.95 57.72
CA THR A 102 6.49 -53.43 58.25
C THR A 102 6.29 -52.47 59.43
N VAL A 103 5.09 -51.91 59.58
CA VAL A 103 4.73 -51.03 60.71
C VAL A 103 3.75 -51.78 61.58
N THR A 104 4.17 -52.03 62.80
CA THR A 104 3.39 -52.78 63.82
C THR A 104 2.78 -51.89 64.95
N ASN A 105 3.16 -50.62 64.99
CA ASN A 105 2.67 -49.67 65.98
C ASN A 105 1.28 -49.12 65.56
N PRO A 106 0.19 -49.34 66.33
CA PRO A 106 -1.13 -48.89 66.02
C PRO A 106 -1.29 -47.38 65.79
N LYS A 107 -0.52 -46.56 66.54
CA LYS A 107 -0.52 -45.10 66.40
C LYS A 107 0.09 -44.65 65.02
N GLU A 108 1.14 -45.35 64.61
CA GLU A 108 1.80 -45.08 63.37
C GLU A 108 0.93 -45.51 62.15
N LEU A 109 0.25 -46.66 62.22
CA LEU A 109 -0.73 -47.13 61.22
C LEU A 109 -1.87 -46.07 61.01
N GLY A 110 -2.43 -45.59 62.16
CA GLY A 110 -3.45 -44.55 62.12
C GLY A 110 -2.97 -43.21 61.55
N ASN A 111 -1.71 -42.87 61.63
CA ASN A 111 -1.12 -41.69 61.00
C ASN A 111 -0.95 -41.93 59.47
N ILE A 112 -0.53 -43.12 59.04
CA ILE A 112 -0.39 -43.49 57.64
C ILE A 112 -1.76 -43.48 56.94
N GLU A 113 -2.79 -44.01 57.57
CA GLU A 113 -4.16 -43.95 57.02
C GLU A 113 -4.65 -42.52 56.80
N LYS A 114 -4.45 -41.63 57.79
CA LYS A 114 -4.79 -40.21 57.67
C LYS A 114 -4.03 -39.52 56.51
N GLU A 115 -2.76 -39.86 56.34
CA GLU A 115 -1.94 -39.31 55.27
C GLU A 115 -2.43 -39.79 53.90
N ILE A 116 -2.82 -41.09 53.78
CA ILE A 116 -3.42 -41.62 52.54
C ILE A 116 -4.73 -40.88 52.19
N ASP A 117 -5.56 -40.57 53.20
CA ASP A 117 -6.80 -39.82 53.00
C ASP A 117 -6.55 -38.37 52.58
N VAL A 118 -5.56 -37.71 53.16
CA VAL A 118 -5.16 -36.35 52.78
C VAL A 118 -4.65 -36.32 51.34
N LEU A 119 -3.74 -37.25 50.99
CA LEU A 119 -3.22 -37.38 49.64
C LEU A 119 -4.31 -37.75 48.63
N GLY A 120 -5.31 -38.55 49.02
CA GLY A 120 -6.46 -38.85 48.18
C GLY A 120 -7.32 -37.62 47.84
N ARG A 121 -7.53 -36.75 48.84
CA ARG A 121 -8.21 -35.46 48.60
C ARG A 121 -7.40 -34.54 47.69
N GLN A 122 -6.09 -34.40 47.97
CA GLN A 122 -5.20 -33.60 47.11
C GLN A 122 -5.15 -34.12 45.65
N GLN A 123 -5.18 -35.45 45.47
CA GLN A 123 -5.28 -36.04 44.14
C GLN A 123 -6.57 -35.62 43.42
N SER A 124 -7.72 -35.77 44.10
CA SER A 124 -9.02 -35.38 43.52
C SER A 124 -9.11 -33.91 43.17
N ASP A 125 -8.55 -33.02 44.00
CA ASP A 125 -8.50 -31.57 43.73
C ASP A 125 -7.61 -31.27 42.54
N LEU A 126 -6.45 -31.95 42.41
CA LEU A 126 -5.57 -31.80 41.24
C LEU A 126 -6.20 -32.35 39.96
N ASP A 127 -6.85 -33.51 40.02
CA ASP A 127 -7.58 -34.09 38.90
C ASP A 127 -8.64 -33.11 38.38
N GLY A 128 -9.45 -32.52 39.26
CA GLY A 128 -10.43 -31.49 38.89
C GLY A 128 -9.78 -30.25 38.24
N ARG A 129 -8.68 -29.78 38.85
CA ARG A 129 -7.95 -28.60 38.30
C ARG A 129 -7.30 -28.87 36.94
N ILE A 130 -6.77 -30.08 36.75
CA ILE A 130 -6.19 -30.50 35.44
C ILE A 130 -7.27 -30.52 34.35
N LEU A 131 -8.46 -31.05 34.63
CA LEU A 131 -9.55 -31.08 33.68
C LEU A 131 -9.99 -29.65 33.25
N GLU A 132 -10.13 -28.72 34.20
CA GLU A 132 -10.42 -27.32 33.92
C GLU A 132 -9.33 -26.65 33.08
N LEU A 133 -8.06 -26.91 33.39
CA LEU A 133 -6.93 -26.38 32.66
C LEU A 133 -6.85 -26.98 31.25
N MET A 134 -7.11 -28.27 31.07
CA MET A 134 -7.15 -28.92 29.74
C MET A 134 -8.18 -28.27 28.83
N GLU A 135 -9.40 -28.04 29.33
CA GLU A 135 -10.45 -27.36 28.55
C GLU A 135 -10.03 -25.94 28.17
N THR A 136 -9.48 -25.19 29.13
CA THR A 136 -9.05 -23.79 28.90
C THR A 136 -7.88 -23.72 27.92
N VAL A 137 -6.90 -24.62 28.01
CA VAL A 137 -5.75 -24.72 27.10
C VAL A 137 -6.21 -25.04 25.68
N GLU A 138 -7.18 -25.95 25.51
CA GLU A 138 -7.75 -26.29 24.20
C GLU A 138 -8.47 -25.09 23.57
N GLN A 139 -9.28 -24.36 24.33
CA GLN A 139 -9.96 -23.15 23.87
C GLN A 139 -8.96 -22.06 23.45
N GLU A 140 -7.94 -21.81 24.27
CA GLU A 140 -6.92 -20.80 23.95
C GLU A 140 -6.02 -21.23 22.77
N HIS A 141 -5.75 -22.52 22.61
CA HIS A 141 -5.03 -23.05 21.45
C HIS A 141 -5.80 -22.81 20.15
N ALA A 142 -7.13 -23.08 20.16
CA ALA A 142 -7.99 -22.79 19.01
C ALA A 142 -8.02 -21.28 18.66
N ALA A 143 -8.14 -20.44 19.71
CA ALA A 143 -8.12 -18.99 19.54
C ALA A 143 -6.76 -18.47 19.02
N LEU A 144 -5.65 -19.04 19.46
CA LEU A 144 -4.30 -18.75 18.96
C LEU A 144 -4.17 -19.12 17.49
N THR A 145 -4.58 -20.33 17.10
CA THR A 145 -4.52 -20.81 15.73
C THR A 145 -5.28 -19.86 14.78
N LEU A 146 -6.49 -19.46 15.18
CA LEU A 146 -7.28 -18.49 14.41
C LEU A 146 -6.57 -17.14 14.26
N ALA A 147 -6.00 -16.61 15.35
CA ALA A 147 -5.28 -15.34 15.33
C ALA A 147 -4.02 -15.39 14.46
N GLU A 148 -3.29 -16.51 14.50
CA GLU A 148 -2.11 -16.72 13.65
C GLU A 148 -2.47 -16.83 12.17
N ASP A 149 -3.56 -17.48 11.83
CA ASP A 149 -4.05 -17.57 10.45
C ASP A 149 -4.53 -16.18 9.93
N GLN A 150 -5.19 -15.40 10.77
CA GLN A 150 -5.55 -14.02 10.44
C GLN A 150 -4.29 -13.16 10.21
N ALA A 151 -3.25 -13.31 11.04
CA ALA A 151 -2.00 -12.60 10.84
C ALA A 151 -1.30 -12.98 9.53
N LYS A 152 -1.27 -14.27 9.17
CA LYS A 152 -0.73 -14.76 7.89
C LYS A 152 -1.50 -14.20 6.68
N GLN A 153 -2.84 -14.17 6.77
CA GLN A 153 -3.68 -13.61 5.71
C GLN A 153 -3.43 -12.10 5.53
N ALA A 154 -3.36 -11.35 6.64
CA ALA A 154 -3.06 -9.92 6.61
C ALA A 154 -1.66 -9.64 6.06
N GLU A 155 -0.68 -10.46 6.40
CA GLU A 155 0.69 -10.39 5.87
C GLU A 155 0.73 -10.61 4.35
N SER A 156 0.07 -11.68 3.87
CA SER A 156 -0.05 -11.96 2.44
C SER A 156 -0.72 -10.82 1.68
N HIS A 157 -1.81 -10.28 2.22
CA HIS A 157 -2.52 -9.13 1.65
C HIS A 157 -1.63 -7.88 1.58
N HIS A 158 -0.93 -7.54 2.66
CA HIS A 158 0.02 -6.43 2.67
C HIS A 158 1.13 -6.62 1.62
N HIS A 159 1.73 -7.81 1.52
CA HIS A 159 2.73 -8.11 0.50
C HIS A 159 2.21 -7.94 -0.93
N GLN A 160 0.98 -8.35 -1.21
CA GLN A 160 0.35 -8.17 -2.52
C GLN A 160 0.16 -6.68 -2.87
N ILE A 161 -0.30 -5.87 -1.91
CA ILE A 161 -0.46 -4.43 -2.11
C ILE A 161 0.89 -3.78 -2.42
N VAL A 162 1.92 -4.05 -1.61
CA VAL A 162 3.27 -3.49 -1.79
C VAL A 162 3.87 -3.90 -3.13
N ALA A 163 3.74 -5.17 -3.53
CA ALA A 163 4.22 -5.65 -4.81
C ALA A 163 3.49 -4.98 -5.99
N THR A 164 2.17 -4.83 -5.89
CA THR A 164 1.34 -4.16 -6.90
C THR A 164 1.69 -2.67 -6.99
N HIS A 165 1.83 -2.00 -5.83
CA HIS A 165 2.27 -0.62 -5.77
C HIS A 165 3.59 -0.43 -6.49
N ARG A 166 4.61 -1.23 -6.15
CA ARG A 166 5.94 -1.15 -6.75
C ARG A 166 5.90 -1.31 -8.27
N SER A 167 5.25 -2.37 -8.74
CA SER A 167 5.14 -2.62 -10.18
C SER A 167 4.44 -1.47 -10.94
N ARG A 168 3.34 -0.95 -10.38
CA ARG A 168 2.62 0.19 -10.99
C ARG A 168 3.40 1.49 -10.90
N TYR A 169 4.07 1.73 -9.78
CA TYR A 169 4.90 2.91 -9.58
C TYR A 169 6.05 2.96 -10.60
N ASP A 170 6.77 1.84 -10.76
CA ASP A 170 7.89 1.72 -11.71
C ASP A 170 7.41 1.91 -13.16
N ALA A 171 6.26 1.35 -13.53
CA ALA A 171 5.66 1.54 -14.85
C ALA A 171 5.29 3.01 -15.12
N LEU A 172 4.68 3.70 -14.15
CA LEU A 172 4.34 5.12 -14.26
C LEU A 172 5.58 6.02 -14.29
N GLU A 173 6.64 5.68 -13.58
CA GLU A 173 7.91 6.42 -13.63
C GLU A 173 8.60 6.26 -14.99
N LEU A 174 8.52 5.08 -15.60
CA LEU A 174 8.99 4.86 -16.97
C LEU A 174 8.19 5.73 -17.97
N GLU A 175 6.86 5.77 -17.85
CA GLU A 175 5.99 6.62 -18.66
C GLU A 175 6.33 8.11 -18.47
N LEU A 176 6.52 8.56 -17.22
CA LEU A 176 6.92 9.94 -16.93
C LEU A 176 8.28 10.29 -17.56
N THR A 177 9.21 9.36 -17.58
CA THR A 177 10.52 9.55 -18.22
C THR A 177 10.38 9.71 -19.73
N ALA A 178 9.55 8.88 -20.38
CA ALA A 178 9.25 9.00 -21.80
C ALA A 178 8.54 10.33 -22.13
N LEU A 179 7.56 10.74 -21.31
CA LEU A 179 6.87 12.02 -21.46
C LEU A 179 7.80 13.22 -21.28
N ARG A 180 8.78 13.17 -20.37
CA ARG A 180 9.81 14.21 -20.24
C ARG A 180 10.66 14.34 -21.50
N ALA A 181 11.06 13.22 -22.12
CA ALA A 181 11.80 13.21 -23.37
C ALA A 181 10.96 13.78 -24.53
N GLN A 182 9.71 13.34 -24.66
CA GLN A 182 8.77 13.86 -25.65
C GLN A 182 8.53 15.37 -25.48
N ARG A 183 8.39 15.82 -24.24
CA ARG A 183 8.24 17.25 -23.93
C ARG A 183 9.47 18.06 -24.38
N SER A 184 10.65 17.55 -24.13
CA SER A 184 11.91 18.21 -24.58
C SER A 184 11.98 18.33 -26.11
N GLN A 185 11.57 17.29 -26.82
CA GLN A 185 11.50 17.32 -28.28
C GLN A 185 10.42 18.31 -28.80
N ALA A 186 9.23 18.29 -28.20
CA ALA A 186 8.16 19.22 -28.56
C ALA A 186 8.51 20.69 -28.28
N LEU A 187 9.24 20.97 -27.18
CA LEU A 187 9.75 22.30 -26.88
C LEU A 187 10.73 22.82 -27.92
N ALA A 188 11.56 21.94 -28.50
CA ALA A 188 12.51 22.32 -29.55
C ALA A 188 11.80 22.70 -30.85
N GLN A 189 10.58 22.23 -31.08
CA GLN A 189 9.77 22.54 -32.25
C GLN A 189 9.03 23.89 -32.15
N VAL A 190 8.95 24.48 -30.93
CA VAL A 190 8.29 25.78 -30.78
C VAL A 190 9.34 26.90 -30.92
N GLU A 191 9.35 27.54 -32.10
CA GLU A 191 10.30 28.59 -32.44
C GLU A 191 9.97 29.93 -31.75
N ASP A 192 8.67 30.27 -31.64
CA ASP A 192 8.23 31.50 -30.96
C ASP A 192 8.37 31.39 -29.45
N LYS A 193 9.49 31.89 -28.92
CA LYS A 193 9.81 31.89 -27.50
C LYS A 193 8.89 32.80 -26.65
N ALA A 194 8.33 33.85 -27.25
CA ALA A 194 7.41 34.74 -26.55
C ALA A 194 6.05 34.05 -26.34
N LEU A 195 5.56 33.37 -27.37
CA LEU A 195 4.31 32.61 -27.30
C LEU A 195 4.47 31.37 -26.40
N LEU A 196 5.61 30.69 -26.44
CA LEU A 196 5.94 29.60 -25.52
C LEU A 196 5.91 30.08 -24.06
N LYS A 197 6.54 31.21 -23.76
CA LYS A 197 6.51 31.79 -22.41
C LYS A 197 5.09 32.09 -21.96
N ARG A 198 4.29 32.67 -22.84
CA ARG A 198 2.86 32.96 -22.56
C ARG A 198 2.07 31.68 -22.28
N TYR A 199 2.32 30.63 -23.06
CA TYR A 199 1.73 29.29 -22.81
C TYR A 199 2.10 28.74 -21.42
N GLU A 200 3.39 28.78 -21.04
CA GLU A 200 3.86 28.27 -19.73
C GLU A 200 3.24 29.08 -18.57
N ASP A 201 3.13 30.41 -18.71
CA ASP A 201 2.51 31.26 -17.70
C ASP A 201 1.01 30.94 -17.54
N LEU A 202 0.30 30.76 -18.65
CA LEU A 202 -1.13 30.38 -18.64
C LEU A 202 -1.32 28.97 -18.06
N ARG A 203 -0.50 28.02 -18.45
CA ARG A 203 -0.51 26.64 -17.95
C ARG A 203 -0.35 26.61 -16.43
N THR A 204 0.59 27.37 -15.91
CA THR A 204 0.85 27.44 -14.46
C THR A 204 -0.33 28.08 -13.70
N LYS A 205 -0.92 29.17 -14.25
CA LYS A 205 -2.02 29.90 -13.60
C LYS A 205 -3.37 29.19 -13.70
N LEU A 206 -3.60 28.43 -14.76
CA LEU A 206 -4.92 27.86 -15.12
C LEU A 206 -5.01 26.35 -14.91
N GLY A 207 -4.28 25.80 -13.95
CA GLY A 207 -4.41 24.39 -13.54
C GLY A 207 -3.86 23.38 -14.55
N GLY A 208 -2.82 23.76 -15.31
CA GLY A 208 -2.10 22.86 -16.19
C GLY A 208 -2.51 22.92 -17.67
N VAL A 209 -3.48 23.77 -18.06
CA VAL A 209 -3.95 23.94 -19.44
C VAL A 209 -3.73 25.38 -19.88
N GLY A 210 -2.78 25.62 -20.81
CA GLY A 210 -2.44 26.95 -21.35
C GLY A 210 -3.08 27.25 -22.70
N ILE A 211 -3.33 26.22 -23.51
CA ILE A 211 -3.98 26.30 -24.83
C ILE A 211 -5.17 25.35 -24.89
N GLY A 212 -6.26 25.77 -25.52
CA GLY A 212 -7.47 24.97 -25.70
C GLY A 212 -7.83 24.85 -27.18
N LYS A 213 -8.25 23.65 -27.62
CA LYS A 213 -8.85 23.46 -28.92
C LYS A 213 -10.29 23.96 -28.90
N ILE A 214 -10.76 24.57 -30.01
CA ILE A 214 -12.19 24.89 -30.17
C ILE A 214 -12.94 23.60 -30.51
N ASP A 215 -13.96 23.28 -29.73
CA ASP A 215 -14.87 22.16 -29.94
C ASP A 215 -16.27 22.69 -30.23
N GLY A 216 -16.66 22.62 -31.52
CA GLY A 216 -17.88 23.27 -32.01
C GLY A 216 -17.84 24.79 -31.81
N SER A 217 -18.57 25.29 -30.82
CA SER A 217 -18.61 26.70 -30.43
C SER A 217 -18.04 26.93 -29.01
N THR A 218 -17.35 25.94 -28.40
CA THR A 218 -16.87 26.04 -27.03
C THR A 218 -15.34 26.00 -26.95
N CYS A 219 -14.80 26.63 -25.92
CA CYS A 219 -13.39 26.54 -25.56
C CYS A 219 -13.11 25.20 -24.89
N GLY A 220 -12.24 24.35 -25.45
CA GLY A 220 -11.86 23.05 -24.86
C GLY A 220 -11.07 23.15 -23.55
N GLY A 221 -10.70 24.35 -23.10
CA GLY A 221 -10.03 24.56 -21.82
C GLY A 221 -10.94 24.93 -20.65
N CYS A 222 -12.01 25.71 -20.90
CA CYS A 222 -12.96 26.14 -19.84
C CYS A 222 -14.41 25.71 -20.13
N HIS A 223 -14.68 25.13 -21.28
CA HIS A 223 -15.99 24.65 -21.76
C HIS A 223 -17.08 25.75 -21.89
N MET A 224 -16.69 27.02 -21.89
CA MET A 224 -17.62 28.14 -22.11
C MET A 224 -17.77 28.39 -23.61
N THR A 225 -18.95 28.84 -24.00
CA THR A 225 -19.27 29.21 -25.39
C THR A 225 -18.46 30.45 -25.81
N LEU A 226 -17.89 30.38 -26.99
CA LEU A 226 -17.15 31.48 -27.63
C LEU A 226 -18.08 32.29 -28.53
N SER A 227 -17.78 33.59 -28.69
CA SER A 227 -18.49 34.43 -29.64
C SER A 227 -18.22 33.97 -31.08
N SER A 228 -19.17 34.18 -31.97
CA SER A 228 -18.99 33.90 -33.40
C SER A 228 -17.84 34.70 -34.03
N THR A 229 -17.56 35.87 -33.49
CA THR A 229 -16.42 36.73 -33.86
C THR A 229 -15.10 36.11 -33.49
N ALA A 230 -14.97 35.57 -32.26
CA ALA A 230 -13.76 34.87 -31.77
C ALA A 230 -13.50 33.62 -32.62
N ILE A 231 -14.54 32.82 -32.89
CA ILE A 231 -14.42 31.61 -33.72
C ILE A 231 -13.95 31.95 -35.12
N LYS A 232 -14.50 33.02 -35.72
CA LYS A 232 -14.10 33.49 -37.04
C LYS A 232 -12.65 33.95 -37.07
N ALA A 233 -12.23 34.74 -36.06
CA ALA A 233 -10.87 35.24 -35.93
C ALA A 233 -9.83 34.11 -35.81
N VAL A 234 -10.16 33.03 -35.08
CA VAL A 234 -9.31 31.83 -35.00
C VAL A 234 -9.19 31.12 -36.36
N LYS A 235 -10.30 31.05 -37.12
CA LYS A 235 -10.29 30.41 -38.43
C LYS A 235 -9.53 31.21 -39.49
N GLU A 236 -9.44 32.51 -39.37
CA GLU A 236 -8.69 33.39 -40.26
C GLU A 236 -7.18 33.31 -40.03
N GLU A 237 -6.72 32.71 -38.90
CA GLU A 237 -5.31 32.43 -38.56
C GLU A 237 -4.34 33.62 -38.67
N ALA A 238 -4.87 34.84 -38.77
CA ALA A 238 -4.06 36.04 -38.93
C ALA A 238 -3.24 36.40 -37.68
N GLN A 239 -3.75 36.04 -36.51
CA GLN A 239 -3.13 36.32 -35.18
C GLN A 239 -3.55 35.29 -34.15
N VAL A 240 -2.69 35.09 -33.13
CA VAL A 240 -2.99 34.24 -31.98
C VAL A 240 -4.17 34.81 -31.20
N GLN A 241 -5.24 34.04 -31.09
CA GLN A 241 -6.44 34.39 -30.37
C GLN A 241 -6.42 33.84 -28.95
N THR A 242 -7.22 34.41 -28.05
CA THR A 242 -7.42 33.93 -26.69
C THR A 242 -8.89 33.82 -26.35
N CYS A 243 -9.20 32.85 -25.49
CA CYS A 243 -10.55 32.70 -25.00
C CYS A 243 -10.97 33.92 -24.16
N GLU A 244 -12.10 34.55 -24.52
CA GLU A 244 -12.66 35.74 -23.88
C GLU A 244 -13.00 35.47 -22.39
N ASN A 245 -13.33 34.22 -22.04
CA ASN A 245 -13.73 33.84 -20.68
C ASN A 245 -12.55 33.47 -19.77
N CYS A 246 -11.55 32.72 -20.28
CA CYS A 246 -10.48 32.15 -19.43
C CYS A 246 -9.06 32.60 -19.80
N GLY A 247 -8.89 33.32 -20.91
CA GLY A 247 -7.60 33.84 -21.35
C GLY A 247 -6.64 32.82 -21.97
N ARG A 248 -7.02 31.53 -22.07
CA ARG A 248 -6.19 30.49 -22.72
C ARG A 248 -6.00 30.80 -24.20
N LEU A 249 -4.87 30.38 -24.75
CA LEU A 249 -4.64 30.39 -26.18
C LEU A 249 -5.67 29.49 -26.88
N LEU A 250 -6.10 29.89 -28.09
CA LEU A 250 -7.04 29.15 -28.94
C LEU A 250 -6.42 28.91 -30.31
#